data_a8396ccc5a79a5cdb81df17566ef2fe6
#
_entry.id   a8396ccc5a79a5cdb81df17566ef2fe6
#
_cell.length_a   1.000
_cell.length_b   1.000
_cell.length_c   1.000
_cell.angle_alpha   90.00
_cell.angle_beta   90.00
_cell.angle_gamma   90.00
#
_symmetry.space_group_name_H-M   'P 1'
#
loop_
_entity.id
_entity.type
_entity.pdbx_description
1 polymer ?
#
loop_
_entity_poly.entity_id
_entity_poly.type
_entity_poly.pdbx_seq_one_letter_code
_entity_poly.pdbx_strand_id
1 'polypeptide(L)'
;MKKILLLFSLLLGSSCQAAKPTAVFNQACEKIIADRGKASEAKRLQALFDADWAYTMAEYPESATWRGEPGHHDRWTDYSMAAINARKASTLQALAVLKSIDRTKLTADEQMNYDLFRRNVDLGIAGDTFPNHLLLISQMDGLQRSVASLLRMMPTRTFADYENILARLRGTDQLVDQTIALLKEGLRTSVTPPKICLRDLPGQVEKQLTEEPLKSPLLQTFRQLPDGITEADRKRLQAAAIEAYRKTAAPAYRRLHLFLKNEYVPGCRENIGCSELPNGRAWYRHRIRTMTTTELTAKEIHAIGLGEVKRIRAEMEKIKGQTGFKGSLDEFFKYLRTNQRFYYQKGTDLLAGYRDISKRADPELIKLFGTLPRQPYGIRPVPAYIERSVTTAYYQPGSTAAARPGFFYANTYNLAVRPKWEMEALTLHEAVPGHHLQLALADELTGLPKFRKFNRITAFVEGWALYAESLGEEMGFYQDPYSKFGQLTYEMWRAIRLVVDTGMHALGWSRQQAIDYFKANAGKTEHDIIVEVDRYIVWPGQALAYKMGELKIKELRARAEKTLAPKFDIRSFHDEILRHGAIPLGILEQQVESWIERQR
;
A
#
# COMPACT_ATOMS: atom_id res chain seq x y z
N MET A 1 -47.73 -7.01 -64.59
CA MET A 1 -46.27 -6.94 -64.44
C MET A 1 -45.95 -5.70 -63.61
N LYS A 2 -45.79 -5.86 -62.27
CA LYS A 2 -45.39 -4.77 -61.33
C LYS A 2 -44.00 -5.12 -60.83
N LYS A 3 -43.01 -4.25 -61.11
CA LYS A 3 -41.62 -4.33 -60.57
C LYS A 3 -41.62 -3.82 -59.17
N ILE A 4 -41.21 -4.68 -58.21
CA ILE A 4 -40.93 -4.30 -56.81
C ILE A 4 -39.45 -3.91 -56.74
N LEU A 5 -39.18 -2.65 -56.45
CA LEU A 5 -37.85 -2.15 -56.08
C LEU A 5 -37.60 -2.48 -54.59
N LEU A 6 -36.61 -3.33 -54.28
CA LEU A 6 -36.07 -3.50 -52.94
C LEU A 6 -35.06 -2.38 -52.70
N LEU A 7 -35.38 -1.45 -51.77
CA LEU A 7 -34.40 -0.55 -51.16
C LEU A 7 -33.64 -1.30 -50.07
N PHE A 8 -32.36 -1.55 -50.28
CA PHE A 8 -31.42 -1.94 -49.26
C PHE A 8 -31.01 -0.67 -48.48
N SER A 9 -31.56 -0.48 -47.28
CA SER A 9 -31.05 0.52 -46.36
C SER A 9 -29.77 0.01 -45.68
N LEU A 10 -28.62 0.55 -46.07
CA LEU A 10 -27.36 0.41 -45.36
C LEU A 10 -27.50 1.15 -44.01
N LEU A 11 -27.74 0.38 -42.96
CA LEU A 11 -27.48 0.86 -41.59
C LEU A 11 -25.97 0.91 -41.37
N LEU A 12 -25.38 2.08 -41.58
CA LEU A 12 -24.07 2.43 -41.07
C LEU A 12 -24.17 2.43 -39.54
N GLY A 13 -23.77 1.33 -38.92
CA GLY A 13 -23.56 1.24 -37.49
C GLY A 13 -22.40 2.16 -37.10
N SER A 14 -22.72 3.39 -36.72
CA SER A 14 -21.77 4.25 -36.03
C SER A 14 -21.43 3.56 -34.71
N SER A 15 -20.29 2.89 -34.64
CA SER A 15 -19.71 2.46 -33.38
C SER A 15 -19.45 3.75 -32.57
N CYS A 16 -20.35 4.06 -31.64
CA CYS A 16 -20.16 5.11 -30.68
C CYS A 16 -18.95 4.72 -29.81
N GLN A 17 -17.77 5.14 -30.24
CA GLN A 17 -16.54 4.90 -29.49
C GLN A 17 -16.69 5.70 -28.19
N ALA A 18 -16.77 5.01 -27.04
CA ALA A 18 -16.92 5.67 -25.75
C ALA A 18 -15.83 6.74 -25.60
N ALA A 19 -16.21 7.93 -25.17
CA ALA A 19 -15.27 9.03 -25.01
C ALA A 19 -14.16 8.64 -24.03
N LYS A 20 -12.90 9.02 -24.34
CA LYS A 20 -11.76 8.72 -23.47
C LYS A 20 -11.98 9.33 -22.08
N PRO A 21 -11.64 8.63 -20.98
CA PRO A 21 -11.84 9.13 -19.62
C PRO A 21 -11.24 10.52 -19.39
N THR A 22 -10.05 10.79 -19.95
CA THR A 22 -9.39 12.11 -19.90
C THR A 22 -10.22 13.22 -20.55
N ALA A 23 -10.87 12.94 -21.68
CA ALA A 23 -11.71 13.93 -22.36
C ALA A 23 -12.97 14.26 -21.53
N VAL A 24 -13.61 13.23 -20.96
CA VAL A 24 -14.79 13.39 -20.08
C VAL A 24 -14.42 14.22 -18.85
N PHE A 25 -13.29 13.93 -18.21
CA PHE A 25 -12.81 14.66 -17.04
C PHE A 25 -12.50 16.13 -17.37
N ASN A 26 -11.78 16.38 -18.47
CA ASN A 26 -11.44 17.74 -18.88
C ASN A 26 -12.69 18.59 -19.16
N GLN A 27 -13.70 18.01 -19.85
CA GLN A 27 -14.98 18.67 -20.07
C GLN A 27 -15.72 18.96 -18.75
N ALA A 28 -15.68 18.05 -17.79
CA ALA A 28 -16.24 18.29 -16.46
C ALA A 28 -15.52 19.45 -15.75
N CYS A 29 -14.19 19.52 -15.81
CA CYS A 29 -13.40 20.61 -15.26
C CYS A 29 -13.77 21.98 -15.88
N GLU A 30 -13.88 22.04 -17.21
CA GLU A 30 -14.32 23.27 -17.94
C GLU A 30 -15.71 23.74 -17.48
N LYS A 31 -16.66 22.81 -17.36
CA LYS A 31 -17.99 23.10 -16.84
C LYS A 31 -17.96 23.66 -15.43
N ILE A 32 -17.19 23.01 -14.50
CA ILE A 32 -17.07 23.45 -13.10
C ILE A 32 -16.49 24.89 -13.04
N ILE A 33 -15.54 25.23 -13.91
CA ILE A 33 -14.99 26.58 -14.00
C ILE A 33 -16.06 27.57 -14.51
N ALA A 34 -16.82 27.20 -15.54
CA ALA A 34 -17.88 28.05 -16.13
C ALA A 34 -19.07 28.26 -15.17
N ASP A 35 -19.23 27.38 -14.16
CA ASP A 35 -20.26 27.51 -13.13
C ASP A 35 -19.85 28.47 -11.98
N ARG A 36 -18.73 29.19 -12.11
CA ARG A 36 -18.31 30.22 -11.15
C ARG A 36 -19.38 31.33 -11.10
N GLY A 37 -19.83 31.65 -9.88
CA GLY A 37 -20.90 32.62 -9.64
C GLY A 37 -22.32 32.11 -9.91
N LYS A 38 -22.49 30.89 -10.47
CA LYS A 38 -23.78 30.22 -10.71
C LYS A 38 -24.09 29.14 -9.68
N ALA A 39 -23.05 28.50 -9.16
CA ALA A 39 -23.14 27.49 -8.10
C ALA A 39 -22.29 27.91 -6.88
N SER A 40 -22.63 27.40 -5.69
CA SER A 40 -21.80 27.63 -4.50
C SER A 40 -20.42 26.99 -4.65
N GLU A 41 -19.42 27.54 -3.99
CA GLU A 41 -18.06 27.00 -4.01
C GLU A 41 -18.01 25.54 -3.47
N ALA A 42 -18.81 25.22 -2.47
CA ALA A 42 -18.98 23.88 -1.95
C ALA A 42 -19.48 22.88 -3.01
N LYS A 43 -20.51 23.28 -3.80
CA LYS A 43 -21.03 22.43 -4.90
C LYS A 43 -19.99 22.25 -6.00
N ARG A 44 -19.24 23.29 -6.34
CA ARG A 44 -18.17 23.21 -7.35
C ARG A 44 -17.03 22.31 -6.89
N LEU A 45 -16.63 22.40 -5.61
CA LEU A 45 -15.61 21.55 -5.01
C LEU A 45 -16.06 20.07 -5.00
N GLN A 46 -17.30 19.79 -4.60
CA GLN A 46 -17.84 18.44 -4.61
C GLN A 46 -17.89 17.87 -6.03
N ALA A 47 -18.33 18.66 -7.00
CA ALA A 47 -18.35 18.26 -8.42
C ALA A 47 -16.95 17.89 -8.95
N LEU A 48 -15.89 18.61 -8.51
CA LEU A 48 -14.50 18.25 -8.83
C LEU A 48 -14.12 16.89 -8.23
N PHE A 49 -14.46 16.63 -6.95
CA PHE A 49 -14.15 15.36 -6.30
C PHE A 49 -14.86 14.18 -6.98
N ASP A 50 -16.12 14.37 -7.37
CA ASP A 50 -16.91 13.34 -8.06
C ASP A 50 -16.37 13.08 -9.47
N ALA A 51 -16.00 14.12 -10.21
CA ALA A 51 -15.40 14.00 -11.53
C ALA A 51 -14.03 13.32 -11.48
N ASP A 52 -13.17 13.69 -10.53
CA ASP A 52 -11.85 13.07 -10.31
C ASP A 52 -11.97 11.60 -9.92
N TRP A 53 -12.93 11.28 -9.06
CA TRP A 53 -13.19 9.89 -8.69
C TRP A 53 -13.62 9.04 -9.88
N ALA A 54 -14.62 9.51 -10.65
CA ALA A 54 -15.09 8.83 -11.85
C ALA A 54 -13.96 8.65 -12.88
N TYR A 55 -13.16 9.69 -13.08
CA TYR A 55 -11.98 9.66 -13.93
C TYR A 55 -10.95 8.63 -13.46
N THR A 56 -10.59 8.65 -12.18
CA THR A 56 -9.62 7.74 -11.60
C THR A 56 -10.06 6.27 -11.72
N MET A 57 -11.34 5.97 -11.50
CA MET A 57 -11.87 4.61 -11.64
C MET A 57 -11.86 4.14 -13.11
N ALA A 58 -12.16 5.03 -14.05
CA ALA A 58 -12.17 4.71 -15.47
C ALA A 58 -10.75 4.59 -16.06
N GLU A 59 -9.82 5.44 -15.61
CA GLU A 59 -8.43 5.49 -16.11
C GLU A 59 -7.54 4.40 -15.49
N TYR A 60 -7.86 3.98 -14.25
CA TYR A 60 -7.14 2.93 -13.51
C TYR A 60 -8.09 1.79 -13.11
N PRO A 61 -8.51 0.94 -14.07
CA PRO A 61 -9.50 -0.12 -13.85
C PRO A 61 -9.11 -1.13 -12.77
N GLU A 62 -7.82 -1.35 -12.55
CA GLU A 62 -7.30 -2.17 -11.46
C GLU A 62 -7.67 -1.57 -10.10
N SER A 63 -7.55 -0.25 -9.97
CA SER A 63 -7.94 0.47 -8.76
C SER A 63 -9.45 0.39 -8.49
N ALA A 64 -10.28 0.45 -9.55
CA ALA A 64 -11.73 0.24 -9.43
C ALA A 64 -12.05 -1.18 -8.92
N THR A 65 -11.35 -2.19 -9.43
CA THR A 65 -11.51 -3.58 -8.96
C THR A 65 -11.13 -3.73 -7.48
N TRP A 66 -10.00 -3.17 -7.06
CA TRP A 66 -9.56 -3.22 -5.66
C TRP A 66 -10.55 -2.56 -4.69
N ARG A 67 -11.22 -1.51 -5.12
CA ARG A 67 -12.21 -0.76 -4.33
C ARG A 67 -13.63 -1.32 -4.41
N GLY A 68 -13.88 -2.26 -5.33
CA GLY A 68 -15.21 -2.82 -5.58
C GLY A 68 -16.14 -1.88 -6.38
N GLU A 69 -15.58 -0.86 -7.07
CA GLU A 69 -16.35 0.04 -7.95
C GLU A 69 -16.68 -0.69 -9.26
N PRO A 70 -17.96 -0.78 -9.66
CA PRO A 70 -18.39 -1.54 -10.83
C PRO A 70 -18.06 -0.82 -12.15
N GLY A 71 -18.20 -1.56 -13.26
CA GLY A 71 -18.17 -0.99 -14.62
C GLY A 71 -16.78 -0.88 -15.27
N HIS A 72 -15.72 -1.36 -14.59
CA HIS A 72 -14.34 -1.22 -15.09
C HIS A 72 -13.53 -2.51 -14.97
N HIS A 73 -14.19 -3.69 -14.83
CA HIS A 73 -13.50 -4.94 -14.55
C HIS A 73 -12.97 -5.67 -15.79
N ASP A 74 -13.27 -5.16 -16.98
CA ASP A 74 -13.04 -5.82 -18.28
C ASP A 74 -11.72 -5.41 -18.95
N ARG A 75 -10.98 -4.44 -18.42
CA ARG A 75 -9.80 -3.86 -19.07
C ARG A 75 -8.66 -3.53 -18.12
N TRP A 76 -7.51 -3.21 -18.70
CA TRP A 76 -6.30 -2.75 -18.02
C TRP A 76 -6.08 -1.25 -18.21
N THR A 77 -5.29 -0.65 -17.33
CA THR A 77 -4.74 0.70 -17.53
C THR A 77 -3.94 0.74 -18.83
N ASP A 78 -4.14 1.80 -19.62
CA ASP A 78 -3.32 2.06 -20.81
C ASP A 78 -1.99 2.68 -20.39
N TYR A 79 -0.90 1.94 -20.57
CA TYR A 79 0.47 2.38 -20.29
C TYR A 79 1.20 2.96 -21.50
N SER A 80 0.50 3.30 -22.59
CA SER A 80 1.11 4.03 -23.71
C SER A 80 1.59 5.43 -23.26
N MET A 81 2.67 5.90 -23.86
CA MET A 81 3.17 7.27 -23.59
C MET A 81 2.12 8.35 -23.90
N ALA A 82 1.24 8.13 -24.87
CA ALA A 82 0.14 9.04 -25.17
C ALA A 82 -0.86 9.13 -24.00
N ALA A 83 -1.23 7.98 -23.40
CA ALA A 83 -2.12 7.95 -22.24
C ALA A 83 -1.44 8.55 -21.00
N ILE A 84 -0.15 8.25 -20.77
CA ILE A 84 0.63 8.83 -19.66
C ILE A 84 0.65 10.37 -19.77
N ASN A 85 0.94 10.91 -20.95
CA ASN A 85 0.95 12.36 -21.17
C ASN A 85 -0.44 13.01 -21.04
N ALA A 86 -1.49 12.31 -21.47
CA ALA A 86 -2.87 12.78 -21.30
C ALA A 86 -3.26 12.87 -19.81
N ARG A 87 -2.85 11.88 -18.99
CA ARG A 87 -3.05 11.91 -17.52
C ARG A 87 -2.36 13.11 -16.87
N LYS A 88 -1.10 13.38 -17.23
CA LYS A 88 -0.38 14.56 -16.75
C LYS A 88 -1.11 15.86 -17.08
N ALA A 89 -1.61 15.99 -18.30
CA ALA A 89 -2.39 17.15 -18.70
C ALA A 89 -3.70 17.29 -17.91
N SER A 90 -4.40 16.19 -17.64
CA SER A 90 -5.63 16.19 -16.84
C SER A 90 -5.41 16.62 -15.38
N THR A 91 -4.25 16.29 -14.78
CA THR A 91 -3.89 16.77 -13.44
C THR A 91 -3.80 18.31 -13.39
N LEU A 92 -3.34 18.94 -14.47
CA LEU A 92 -3.32 20.42 -14.59
C LEU A 92 -4.72 21.02 -14.69
N GLN A 93 -5.69 20.31 -15.27
CA GLN A 93 -7.09 20.75 -15.30
C GLN A 93 -7.71 20.74 -13.89
N ALA A 94 -7.45 19.70 -13.10
CA ALA A 94 -7.85 19.68 -11.68
C ALA A 94 -7.30 20.88 -10.91
N LEU A 95 -6.02 21.23 -11.14
CA LEU A 95 -5.40 22.41 -10.53
C LEU A 95 -6.09 23.72 -10.96
N ALA A 96 -6.48 23.85 -12.25
CA ALA A 96 -7.19 25.02 -12.75
C ALA A 96 -8.55 25.20 -12.06
N VAL A 97 -9.30 24.09 -11.87
CA VAL A 97 -10.56 24.13 -11.10
C VAL A 97 -10.32 24.59 -9.67
N LEU A 98 -9.35 23.98 -8.95
CA LEU A 98 -9.03 24.38 -7.57
C LEU A 98 -8.70 25.86 -7.45
N LYS A 99 -7.90 26.41 -8.37
CA LYS A 99 -7.56 27.84 -8.39
C LYS A 99 -8.78 28.73 -8.65
N SER A 100 -9.83 28.21 -9.27
CA SER A 100 -11.08 28.95 -9.55
C SER A 100 -12.05 28.97 -8.36
N ILE A 101 -11.82 28.14 -7.34
CA ILE A 101 -12.66 28.03 -6.14
C ILE A 101 -12.19 29.03 -5.08
N ASP A 102 -13.10 29.80 -4.54
CA ASP A 102 -12.85 30.70 -3.41
C ASP A 102 -12.91 29.91 -2.11
N ARG A 103 -11.71 29.50 -1.62
CA ARG A 103 -11.57 28.71 -0.39
C ARG A 103 -12.19 29.38 0.85
N THR A 104 -12.25 30.74 0.89
CA THR A 104 -12.75 31.46 2.06
C THR A 104 -14.28 31.32 2.25
N LYS A 105 -14.99 30.89 1.20
CA LYS A 105 -16.44 30.61 1.23
C LYS A 105 -16.79 29.17 1.57
N LEU A 106 -15.79 28.34 1.87
CA LEU A 106 -15.96 26.97 2.29
C LEU A 106 -16.02 26.88 3.82
N THR A 107 -16.77 25.90 4.34
CA THR A 107 -16.74 25.54 5.76
C THR A 107 -15.38 24.96 6.14
N ALA A 108 -15.07 24.84 7.43
CA ALA A 108 -13.79 24.30 7.91
C ALA A 108 -13.50 22.89 7.36
N ASP A 109 -14.50 22.00 7.32
CA ASP A 109 -14.35 20.65 6.78
C ASP A 109 -14.15 20.65 5.27
N GLU A 110 -14.84 21.52 4.53
CA GLU A 110 -14.66 21.68 3.10
C GLU A 110 -13.29 22.29 2.77
N GLN A 111 -12.80 23.24 3.59
CA GLN A 111 -11.43 23.77 3.48
C GLN A 111 -10.39 22.67 3.68
N MET A 112 -10.56 21.80 4.67
CA MET A 112 -9.68 20.65 4.86
C MET A 112 -9.72 19.72 3.64
N ASN A 113 -10.90 19.42 3.10
CA ASN A 113 -11.03 18.60 1.89
C ASN A 113 -10.36 19.25 0.68
N TYR A 114 -10.52 20.56 0.50
CA TYR A 114 -9.84 21.34 -0.53
C TYR A 114 -8.31 21.26 -0.38
N ASP A 115 -7.78 21.49 0.82
CA ASP A 115 -6.34 21.52 1.08
C ASP A 115 -5.71 20.14 0.86
N LEU A 116 -6.39 19.07 1.27
CA LEU A 116 -5.94 17.68 1.06
C LEU A 116 -5.94 17.30 -0.42
N PHE A 117 -6.99 17.64 -1.14
CA PHE A 117 -7.08 17.39 -2.56
C PHE A 117 -6.03 18.22 -3.33
N ARG A 118 -5.90 19.50 -3.00
CA ARG A 118 -4.88 20.39 -3.55
C ARG A 118 -3.47 19.83 -3.35
N ARG A 119 -3.15 19.36 -2.14
CA ARG A 119 -1.87 18.72 -1.85
C ARG A 119 -1.62 17.50 -2.74
N ASN A 120 -2.62 16.65 -2.94
CA ASN A 120 -2.49 15.49 -3.82
C ASN A 120 -2.21 15.90 -5.27
N VAL A 121 -2.91 16.92 -5.77
CA VAL A 121 -2.69 17.48 -7.12
C VAL A 121 -1.27 18.07 -7.23
N ASP A 122 -0.85 18.89 -6.27
CA ASP A 122 0.48 19.52 -6.29
C ASP A 122 1.61 18.47 -6.21
N LEU A 123 1.46 17.43 -5.39
CA LEU A 123 2.41 16.31 -5.33
C LEU A 123 2.42 15.49 -6.62
N GLY A 124 1.27 15.29 -7.25
CA GLY A 124 1.18 14.64 -8.55
C GLY A 124 1.96 15.42 -9.63
N ILE A 125 1.71 16.71 -9.74
CA ILE A 125 2.41 17.60 -10.70
C ILE A 125 3.93 17.61 -10.44
N ALA A 126 4.34 17.74 -9.18
CA ALA A 126 5.76 17.65 -8.82
C ALA A 126 6.36 16.29 -9.16
N GLY A 127 5.62 15.20 -8.92
CA GLY A 127 6.00 13.83 -9.24
C GLY A 127 6.12 13.55 -10.74
N ASP A 128 5.34 14.23 -11.57
CA ASP A 128 5.35 14.11 -13.03
C ASP A 128 6.66 14.60 -13.69
N THR A 129 7.48 15.35 -12.93
CA THR A 129 8.84 15.74 -13.36
C THR A 129 9.81 14.57 -13.34
N PHE A 130 9.47 13.47 -12.63
CA PHE A 130 10.29 12.28 -12.52
C PHE A 130 9.68 11.14 -13.35
N PRO A 131 10.51 10.36 -14.05
CA PRO A 131 10.04 9.28 -14.92
C PRO A 131 9.65 8.01 -14.17
N ASN A 132 8.76 8.12 -13.14
CA ASN A 132 8.28 6.99 -12.34
C ASN A 132 7.66 5.87 -13.19
N HIS A 133 7.06 6.23 -14.33
CA HIS A 133 6.45 5.30 -15.29
C HIS A 133 7.46 4.36 -15.98
N LEU A 134 8.77 4.56 -15.80
CA LEU A 134 9.80 3.66 -16.30
C LEU A 134 10.26 2.62 -15.26
N LEU A 135 9.85 2.77 -13.99
CA LEU A 135 10.19 1.86 -12.90
C LEU A 135 9.02 0.92 -12.55
N LEU A 136 8.42 0.28 -13.57
CA LEU A 136 7.19 -0.51 -13.42
C LEU A 136 7.39 -1.91 -12.82
N ILE A 137 8.62 -2.40 -12.75
CA ILE A 137 8.89 -3.79 -12.38
C ILE A 137 10.07 -3.89 -11.42
N SER A 138 9.88 -4.66 -10.36
CA SER A 138 10.90 -5.00 -9.37
C SER A 138 10.59 -6.38 -8.77
N GLN A 139 11.39 -6.86 -7.81
CA GLN A 139 11.04 -8.06 -7.05
C GLN A 139 9.75 -7.89 -6.23
N MET A 140 9.37 -6.64 -5.93
CA MET A 140 8.17 -6.30 -5.15
C MET A 140 6.94 -6.01 -6.01
N ASP A 141 7.13 -5.39 -7.17
CA ASP A 141 6.08 -4.89 -8.04
C ASP A 141 6.23 -5.41 -9.46
N GLY A 142 5.13 -5.41 -10.22
CA GLY A 142 5.13 -5.71 -11.65
C GLY A 142 4.16 -6.81 -12.05
N LEU A 143 4.07 -7.03 -13.35
CA LEU A 143 3.09 -7.94 -13.98
C LEU A 143 3.20 -9.39 -13.50
N GLN A 144 4.39 -9.82 -13.08
CA GLN A 144 4.64 -11.17 -12.55
C GLN A 144 3.85 -11.46 -11.28
N ARG A 145 3.38 -10.44 -10.58
CA ARG A 145 2.61 -10.55 -9.33
C ARG A 145 1.21 -9.97 -9.45
N SER A 146 1.10 -8.76 -10.03
CA SER A 146 -0.13 -7.95 -9.99
C SER A 146 -1.26 -8.57 -10.81
N VAL A 147 -0.97 -9.14 -11.99
CA VAL A 147 -2.01 -9.70 -12.87
C VAL A 147 -2.71 -10.88 -12.21
N ALA A 148 -1.98 -11.92 -11.81
CA ALA A 148 -2.57 -13.08 -11.15
C ALA A 148 -3.28 -12.70 -9.83
N SER A 149 -2.72 -11.75 -9.07
CA SER A 149 -3.33 -11.26 -7.83
C SER A 149 -4.66 -10.55 -8.08
N LEU A 150 -4.70 -9.67 -9.09
CA LEU A 150 -5.92 -8.95 -9.44
C LEU A 150 -7.02 -9.88 -9.96
N LEU A 151 -6.68 -10.81 -10.87
CA LEU A 151 -7.66 -11.77 -11.42
C LEU A 151 -8.32 -12.61 -10.29
N ARG A 152 -7.59 -12.95 -9.24
CA ARG A 152 -8.16 -13.64 -8.06
C ARG A 152 -9.08 -12.78 -7.21
N MET A 153 -8.90 -11.46 -7.25
CA MET A 153 -9.71 -10.53 -6.45
C MET A 153 -10.97 -10.05 -7.17
N MET A 154 -11.07 -10.29 -8.46
CA MET A 154 -12.26 -9.95 -9.23
C MET A 154 -13.49 -10.69 -8.72
N PRO A 155 -14.70 -10.12 -8.86
CA PRO A 155 -15.93 -10.85 -8.61
C PRO A 155 -15.97 -12.18 -9.41
N THR A 156 -16.54 -13.23 -8.81
CA THR A 156 -16.65 -14.58 -9.40
C THR A 156 -18.00 -15.24 -9.08
N ARG A 157 -19.07 -14.44 -9.00
CA ARG A 157 -20.41 -14.90 -8.63
C ARG A 157 -21.28 -15.23 -9.85
N THR A 158 -21.11 -14.47 -10.92
CA THR A 158 -21.97 -14.53 -12.11
C THR A 158 -21.16 -14.88 -13.35
N PHE A 159 -21.87 -15.32 -14.39
CA PHE A 159 -21.30 -15.54 -15.71
C PHE A 159 -20.57 -14.28 -16.24
N ALA A 160 -21.17 -13.08 -16.07
CA ALA A 160 -20.59 -11.81 -16.50
C ALA A 160 -19.28 -11.47 -15.77
N ASP A 161 -19.14 -11.86 -14.51
CA ASP A 161 -17.88 -11.67 -13.77
C ASP A 161 -16.73 -12.43 -14.44
N TYR A 162 -16.98 -13.68 -14.87
CA TYR A 162 -15.98 -14.48 -15.58
C TYR A 162 -15.66 -13.96 -16.98
N GLU A 163 -16.65 -13.40 -17.70
CA GLU A 163 -16.38 -12.74 -18.98
C GLU A 163 -15.47 -11.51 -18.80
N ASN A 164 -15.62 -10.76 -17.71
CA ASN A 164 -14.69 -9.67 -17.36
C ASN A 164 -13.27 -10.20 -17.12
N ILE A 165 -13.11 -11.33 -16.42
CA ILE A 165 -11.81 -11.96 -16.21
C ILE A 165 -11.21 -12.41 -17.56
N LEU A 166 -12.02 -13.00 -18.44
CA LEU A 166 -11.60 -13.38 -19.78
C LEU A 166 -11.17 -12.19 -20.63
N ALA A 167 -11.88 -11.06 -20.56
CA ALA A 167 -11.50 -9.82 -21.24
C ALA A 167 -10.12 -9.35 -20.80
N ARG A 168 -9.85 -9.35 -19.49
CA ARG A 168 -8.52 -9.02 -18.96
C ARG A 168 -7.45 -10.01 -19.37
N LEU A 169 -7.72 -11.32 -19.39
CA LEU A 169 -6.78 -12.33 -19.90
C LEU A 169 -6.41 -12.07 -21.36
N ARG A 170 -7.39 -11.71 -22.20
CA ARG A 170 -7.16 -11.35 -23.61
C ARG A 170 -6.41 -10.03 -23.75
N GLY A 171 -6.58 -9.10 -22.82
CA GLY A 171 -5.86 -7.82 -22.79
C GLY A 171 -4.42 -7.88 -22.28
N THR A 172 -3.94 -9.05 -21.79
CA THR A 172 -2.57 -9.18 -21.26
C THR A 172 -1.48 -8.97 -22.31
N ASP A 173 -1.78 -9.22 -23.58
CA ASP A 173 -0.85 -9.02 -24.69
C ASP A 173 -0.44 -7.55 -24.81
N GLN A 174 -1.42 -6.66 -24.94
CA GLN A 174 -1.21 -5.21 -24.98
C GLN A 174 -0.52 -4.69 -23.71
N LEU A 175 -0.95 -5.16 -22.53
CA LEU A 175 -0.38 -4.77 -21.25
C LEU A 175 1.12 -5.09 -21.17
N VAL A 176 1.52 -6.30 -21.61
CA VAL A 176 2.91 -6.73 -21.64
C VAL A 176 3.72 -5.90 -22.65
N ASP A 177 3.21 -5.68 -23.86
CA ASP A 177 3.91 -4.96 -24.91
C ASP A 177 4.15 -3.49 -24.50
N GLN A 178 3.16 -2.83 -23.91
CA GLN A 178 3.31 -1.47 -23.37
C GLN A 178 4.34 -1.44 -22.23
N THR A 179 4.33 -2.44 -21.36
CA THR A 179 5.32 -2.55 -20.27
C THR A 179 6.73 -2.73 -20.84
N ILE A 180 6.93 -3.63 -21.79
CA ILE A 180 8.24 -3.83 -22.45
C ILE A 180 8.73 -2.52 -23.10
N ALA A 181 7.84 -1.78 -23.77
CA ALA A 181 8.18 -0.50 -24.39
C ALA A 181 8.70 0.52 -23.36
N LEU A 182 8.05 0.65 -22.20
CA LEU A 182 8.49 1.54 -21.13
C LEU A 182 9.80 1.06 -20.49
N LEU A 183 9.98 -0.24 -20.28
CA LEU A 183 11.24 -0.78 -19.76
C LEU A 183 12.42 -0.59 -20.72
N LYS A 184 12.20 -0.71 -22.04
CA LYS A 184 13.22 -0.35 -23.07
C LYS A 184 13.58 1.12 -23.00
N GLU A 185 12.61 1.99 -22.84
CA GLU A 185 12.87 3.43 -22.65
C GLU A 185 13.64 3.68 -21.34
N GLY A 186 13.34 2.93 -20.28
CA GLY A 186 14.11 2.95 -19.03
C GLY A 186 15.58 2.58 -19.24
N LEU A 187 15.87 1.53 -20.00
CA LEU A 187 17.24 1.18 -20.38
C LEU A 187 17.93 2.31 -21.16
N ARG A 188 17.24 2.86 -22.16
CA ARG A 188 17.77 3.93 -23.01
C ARG A 188 18.10 5.21 -22.22
N THR A 189 17.32 5.51 -21.18
CA THR A 189 17.45 6.74 -20.36
C THR A 189 18.18 6.51 -19.04
N SER A 190 18.70 5.30 -18.80
CA SER A 190 19.35 4.89 -17.55
C SER A 190 18.45 5.03 -16.31
N VAL A 191 17.14 4.90 -16.51
CA VAL A 191 16.14 4.89 -15.44
C VAL A 191 15.64 3.46 -15.23
N THR A 192 16.40 2.69 -14.46
CA THR A 192 16.09 1.29 -14.15
C THR A 192 16.19 1.02 -12.66
N PRO A 193 15.51 -0.01 -12.13
CA PRO A 193 15.83 -0.55 -10.81
C PRO A 193 17.26 -1.10 -10.79
N PRO A 194 17.88 -1.23 -9.61
CA PRO A 194 19.16 -1.91 -9.49
C PRO A 194 19.09 -3.39 -9.84
N LYS A 195 20.06 -3.88 -10.59
CA LYS A 195 20.16 -5.27 -11.05
C LYS A 195 20.06 -6.30 -9.92
N ILE A 196 20.68 -6.01 -8.77
CA ILE A 196 20.65 -6.90 -7.60
C ILE A 196 19.22 -7.21 -7.12
N CYS A 197 18.29 -6.26 -7.25
CA CYS A 197 16.89 -6.42 -6.87
C CYS A 197 16.06 -7.20 -7.91
N LEU A 198 16.61 -7.42 -9.10
CA LEU A 198 15.91 -8.08 -10.21
C LEU A 198 16.38 -9.53 -10.45
N ARG A 199 17.31 -10.04 -9.64
CA ARG A 199 17.94 -11.37 -9.82
C ARG A 199 16.94 -12.53 -9.97
N ASP A 200 15.81 -12.47 -9.24
CA ASP A 200 14.78 -13.51 -9.23
C ASP A 200 13.60 -13.23 -10.19
N LEU A 201 13.61 -12.06 -10.83
CA LEU A 201 12.48 -11.57 -11.62
C LEU A 201 12.13 -12.47 -12.83
N PRO A 202 13.10 -12.91 -13.67
CA PRO A 202 12.79 -13.81 -14.78
C PRO A 202 12.11 -15.10 -14.31
N GLY A 203 12.59 -15.70 -13.20
CA GLY A 203 11.99 -16.89 -12.61
C GLY A 203 10.57 -16.65 -12.03
N GLN A 204 10.29 -15.45 -11.53
CA GLN A 204 8.92 -15.10 -11.09
C GLN A 204 7.94 -15.03 -12.26
N VAL A 205 8.38 -14.53 -13.43
CA VAL A 205 7.57 -14.52 -14.66
C VAL A 205 7.36 -15.94 -15.20
N GLU A 206 8.42 -16.75 -15.21
CA GLU A 206 8.38 -18.13 -15.69
C GLU A 206 7.35 -18.98 -14.92
N LYS A 207 7.19 -18.77 -13.62
CA LYS A 207 6.19 -19.47 -12.78
C LYS A 207 4.73 -19.22 -13.20
N GLN A 208 4.45 -18.23 -14.04
CA GLN A 208 3.11 -18.01 -14.60
C GLN A 208 2.85 -18.95 -15.82
N LEU A 209 3.91 -19.51 -16.38
CA LEU A 209 3.87 -20.36 -17.57
C LEU A 209 3.80 -21.82 -17.17
N THR A 210 2.87 -22.56 -17.73
CA THR A 210 2.71 -24.00 -17.52
C THR A 210 2.17 -24.68 -18.79
N GLU A 211 2.48 -25.96 -18.98
CA GLU A 211 1.93 -26.77 -20.08
C GLU A 211 0.44 -27.06 -19.87
N GLU A 212 0.03 -27.23 -18.62
CA GLU A 212 -1.37 -27.40 -18.22
C GLU A 212 -1.98 -26.04 -17.82
N PRO A 213 -2.75 -25.37 -18.68
CA PRO A 213 -3.22 -24.00 -18.46
C PRO A 213 -3.91 -23.76 -17.12
N LEU A 214 -4.76 -24.68 -16.66
CA LEU A 214 -5.47 -24.57 -15.38
C LEU A 214 -4.55 -24.63 -14.16
N LYS A 215 -3.31 -25.12 -14.31
CA LYS A 215 -2.29 -25.03 -13.24
C LYS A 215 -1.64 -23.66 -13.14
N SER A 216 -1.76 -22.81 -14.17
CA SER A 216 -1.23 -21.45 -14.11
C SER A 216 -1.92 -20.63 -13.02
N PRO A 217 -1.17 -19.79 -12.26
CA PRO A 217 -1.75 -18.81 -11.34
C PRO A 217 -2.73 -17.85 -12.01
N LEU A 218 -2.57 -17.58 -13.31
CA LEU A 218 -3.46 -16.71 -14.10
C LEU A 218 -4.87 -17.28 -14.28
N LEU A 219 -5.03 -18.61 -14.23
CA LEU A 219 -6.31 -19.29 -14.39
C LEU A 219 -6.87 -19.86 -13.08
N GLN A 220 -6.35 -19.45 -11.93
CA GLN A 220 -6.77 -20.02 -10.65
C GLN A 220 -8.28 -19.92 -10.40
N THR A 221 -8.93 -18.84 -10.81
CA THR A 221 -10.38 -18.61 -10.66
C THR A 221 -11.23 -19.54 -11.51
N PHE A 222 -10.65 -20.12 -12.58
CA PHE A 222 -11.34 -21.06 -13.48
C PHE A 222 -11.19 -22.53 -13.09
N ARG A 223 -10.44 -22.85 -12.03
CA ARG A 223 -10.29 -24.25 -11.58
C ARG A 223 -11.58 -24.80 -11.01
N GLN A 224 -12.30 -23.96 -10.28
CA GLN A 224 -13.58 -24.32 -9.67
C GLN A 224 -14.54 -23.13 -9.80
N LEU A 225 -15.57 -23.30 -10.63
CA LEU A 225 -16.61 -22.29 -10.82
C LEU A 225 -17.78 -22.58 -9.87
N PRO A 226 -18.52 -21.54 -9.41
CA PRO A 226 -19.63 -21.71 -8.47
C PRO A 226 -20.82 -22.47 -9.11
N ASP A 227 -21.58 -23.18 -8.28
CA ASP A 227 -22.73 -23.98 -8.71
C ASP A 227 -23.87 -23.14 -9.29
N GLY A 228 -23.94 -21.85 -8.99
CA GLY A 228 -24.88 -20.91 -9.59
C GLY A 228 -24.69 -20.65 -11.08
N ILE A 229 -23.58 -21.13 -11.69
CA ILE A 229 -23.33 -21.08 -13.13
C ILE A 229 -23.66 -22.47 -13.72
N THR A 230 -24.41 -22.52 -14.81
CA THR A 230 -24.80 -23.79 -15.44
C THR A 230 -23.57 -24.61 -15.84
N GLU A 231 -23.68 -25.92 -15.86
CA GLU A 231 -22.55 -26.79 -16.26
C GLU A 231 -22.07 -26.51 -17.69
N ALA A 232 -22.98 -26.22 -18.60
CA ALA A 232 -22.66 -25.85 -19.98
C ALA A 232 -21.82 -24.56 -20.02
N ASP A 233 -22.21 -23.54 -19.24
CA ASP A 233 -21.47 -22.28 -19.15
C ASP A 233 -20.15 -22.46 -18.43
N ARG A 234 -20.06 -23.28 -17.37
CA ARG A 234 -18.79 -23.62 -16.71
C ARG A 234 -17.79 -24.21 -17.68
N LYS A 235 -18.21 -25.20 -18.49
CA LYS A 235 -17.36 -25.80 -19.53
C LYS A 235 -16.94 -24.78 -20.59
N ARG A 236 -17.85 -23.91 -21.02
CA ARG A 236 -17.58 -22.84 -21.99
C ARG A 236 -16.55 -21.85 -21.44
N LEU A 237 -16.72 -21.37 -20.20
CA LEU A 237 -15.82 -20.42 -19.55
C LEU A 237 -14.42 -21.03 -19.36
N GLN A 238 -14.32 -22.29 -18.93
CA GLN A 238 -13.02 -22.96 -18.79
C GLN A 238 -12.32 -23.12 -20.13
N ALA A 239 -13.05 -23.52 -21.18
CA ALA A 239 -12.50 -23.65 -22.54
C ALA A 239 -11.99 -22.28 -23.05
N ALA A 240 -12.79 -21.23 -22.88
CA ALA A 240 -12.40 -19.87 -23.25
C ALA A 240 -11.18 -19.35 -22.46
N ALA A 241 -11.07 -19.69 -21.18
CA ALA A 241 -9.91 -19.33 -20.36
C ALA A 241 -8.64 -20.05 -20.82
N ILE A 242 -8.73 -21.35 -21.11
CA ILE A 242 -7.62 -22.13 -21.66
C ILE A 242 -7.18 -21.56 -23.01
N GLU A 243 -8.13 -21.19 -23.87
CA GLU A 243 -7.84 -20.56 -25.15
C GLU A 243 -7.15 -19.21 -25.00
N ALA A 244 -7.69 -18.31 -24.16
CA ALA A 244 -7.11 -17.00 -23.88
C ALA A 244 -5.70 -17.12 -23.28
N TYR A 245 -5.48 -18.10 -22.41
CA TYR A 245 -4.15 -18.38 -21.88
C TYR A 245 -3.19 -18.81 -23.01
N ARG A 246 -3.56 -19.82 -23.80
CA ARG A 246 -2.69 -20.38 -24.85
C ARG A 246 -2.39 -19.39 -25.97
N LYS A 247 -3.40 -18.63 -26.40
CA LYS A 247 -3.27 -17.73 -27.57
C LYS A 247 -2.76 -16.34 -27.21
N THR A 248 -2.95 -15.89 -25.97
CA THR A 248 -2.65 -14.50 -25.57
C THR A 248 -1.73 -14.43 -24.37
N ALA A 249 -2.15 -14.88 -23.18
CA ALA A 249 -1.41 -14.63 -21.96
C ALA A 249 -0.04 -15.35 -21.92
N ALA A 250 0.01 -16.64 -22.25
CA ALA A 250 1.27 -17.39 -22.22
C ALA A 250 2.30 -16.90 -23.26
N PRO A 251 1.94 -16.59 -24.52
CA PRO A 251 2.86 -15.95 -25.46
C PRO A 251 3.38 -14.59 -24.97
N ALA A 252 2.52 -13.75 -24.44
CA ALA A 252 2.91 -12.46 -23.87
C ALA A 252 3.90 -12.61 -22.72
N TYR A 253 3.62 -13.49 -21.76
CA TYR A 253 4.53 -13.76 -20.64
C TYR A 253 5.86 -14.40 -21.08
N ARG A 254 5.89 -15.20 -22.14
CA ARG A 254 7.15 -15.72 -22.73
C ARG A 254 7.99 -14.58 -23.30
N ARG A 255 7.38 -13.63 -24.04
CA ARG A 255 8.09 -12.42 -24.54
C ARG A 255 8.65 -11.61 -23.38
N LEU A 256 7.85 -11.38 -22.34
CA LEU A 256 8.31 -10.68 -21.14
C LEU A 256 9.47 -11.41 -20.47
N HIS A 257 9.37 -12.72 -20.27
CA HIS A 257 10.44 -13.55 -19.68
C HIS A 257 11.76 -13.43 -20.46
N LEU A 258 11.70 -13.62 -21.77
CA LEU A 258 12.88 -13.57 -22.63
C LEU A 258 13.51 -12.17 -22.63
N PHE A 259 12.70 -11.12 -22.72
CA PHE A 259 13.16 -9.75 -22.66
C PHE A 259 13.83 -9.44 -21.31
N LEU A 260 13.19 -9.81 -20.20
CA LEU A 260 13.76 -9.59 -18.86
C LEU A 260 15.09 -10.33 -18.67
N LYS A 261 15.16 -11.59 -19.11
CA LYS A 261 16.34 -12.45 -18.95
C LYS A 261 17.51 -11.99 -19.79
N ASN A 262 17.26 -11.66 -21.06
CA ASN A 262 18.31 -11.49 -22.06
C ASN A 262 18.72 -10.02 -22.26
N GLU A 263 17.83 -9.07 -21.99
CA GLU A 263 18.05 -7.64 -22.28
C GLU A 263 17.94 -6.78 -21.02
N TYR A 264 16.79 -6.83 -20.32
CA TYR A 264 16.48 -5.87 -19.27
C TYR A 264 17.36 -6.03 -18.04
N VAL A 265 17.35 -7.20 -17.40
CA VAL A 265 18.15 -7.43 -16.17
C VAL A 265 19.64 -7.24 -16.42
N PRO A 266 20.23 -7.77 -17.51
CA PRO A 266 21.63 -7.49 -17.83
C PRO A 266 21.95 -6.00 -18.01
N GLY A 267 21.05 -5.23 -18.62
CA GLY A 267 21.21 -3.81 -18.91
C GLY A 267 20.85 -2.86 -17.77
N CYS A 268 20.28 -3.35 -16.65
CA CYS A 268 19.96 -2.51 -15.50
C CYS A 268 21.20 -2.04 -14.74
N ARG A 269 21.06 -0.91 -14.04
CA ARG A 269 22.11 -0.28 -13.24
C ARG A 269 22.62 -1.16 -12.11
N GLU A 270 23.88 -1.00 -11.72
CA GLU A 270 24.50 -1.70 -10.57
C GLU A 270 24.31 -0.92 -9.26
N ASN A 271 24.40 0.40 -9.30
CA ASN A 271 24.23 1.27 -8.11
C ASN A 271 22.80 1.25 -7.61
N ILE A 272 22.69 1.33 -6.27
CA ILE A 272 21.41 1.14 -5.57
C ILE A 272 20.71 2.45 -5.20
N GLY A 273 21.45 3.55 -5.03
CA GLY A 273 20.92 4.82 -4.55
C GLY A 273 19.91 5.45 -5.53
N CYS A 274 18.86 6.05 -5.00
CA CYS A 274 17.95 6.89 -5.77
C CYS A 274 18.69 8.13 -6.32
N SER A 275 19.65 8.65 -5.55
CA SER A 275 20.51 9.77 -5.96
C SER A 275 21.32 9.53 -7.24
N GLU A 276 21.51 8.27 -7.62
CA GLU A 276 22.25 7.86 -8.82
C GLU A 276 21.39 7.87 -10.10
N LEU A 277 20.08 8.06 -9.97
CA LEU A 277 19.17 8.24 -11.10
C LEU A 277 19.28 9.68 -11.66
N PRO A 278 18.92 9.91 -12.93
CA PRO A 278 18.80 11.26 -13.46
C PRO A 278 17.88 12.12 -12.56
N ASN A 279 18.39 13.29 -12.13
CA ASN A 279 17.73 14.15 -11.16
C ASN A 279 17.38 13.45 -9.81
N GLY A 280 18.10 12.40 -9.46
CA GLY A 280 17.78 11.47 -8.38
C GLY A 280 17.72 12.09 -6.98
N ARG A 281 18.58 13.11 -6.70
CA ARG A 281 18.53 13.82 -5.40
C ARG A 281 17.22 14.57 -5.21
N ALA A 282 16.73 15.24 -6.25
CA ALA A 282 15.43 15.92 -6.20
C ALA A 282 14.28 14.91 -6.15
N TRP A 283 14.44 13.79 -6.89
CA TRP A 283 13.47 12.69 -6.84
C TRP A 283 13.35 12.08 -5.43
N TYR A 284 14.48 11.78 -4.79
CA TYR A 284 14.44 11.24 -3.42
C TYR A 284 13.84 12.24 -2.42
N ARG A 285 14.14 13.55 -2.53
CA ARG A 285 13.48 14.59 -1.72
C ARG A 285 11.95 14.58 -1.91
N HIS A 286 11.49 14.48 -3.15
CA HIS A 286 10.06 14.34 -3.45
C HIS A 286 9.48 13.06 -2.83
N ARG A 287 10.20 11.93 -2.85
CA ARG A 287 9.78 10.68 -2.20
C ARG A 287 9.66 10.84 -0.69
N ILE A 288 10.65 11.45 -0.02
CA ILE A 288 10.58 11.77 1.41
C ILE A 288 9.31 12.57 1.71
N ARG A 289 9.12 13.70 1.04
CA ARG A 289 7.94 14.57 1.25
C ARG A 289 6.62 13.83 1.04
N THR A 290 6.54 12.99 0.04
CA THR A 290 5.33 12.21 -0.26
C THR A 290 5.05 11.17 0.82
N MET A 291 6.08 10.43 1.27
CA MET A 291 5.93 9.29 2.17
C MET A 291 5.83 9.70 3.64
N THR A 292 6.64 10.67 4.07
CA THR A 292 6.65 11.14 5.46
C THR A 292 5.68 12.29 5.73
N THR A 293 5.25 12.98 4.67
CA THR A 293 4.44 14.21 4.74
C THR A 293 5.12 15.37 5.49
N THR A 294 6.45 15.34 5.60
CA THR A 294 7.28 16.39 6.22
C THR A 294 8.17 17.07 5.18
N GLU A 295 8.73 18.22 5.55
CA GLU A 295 9.73 18.94 4.74
C GLU A 295 11.17 18.64 5.19
N LEU A 296 11.36 17.64 6.08
CA LEU A 296 12.68 17.27 6.59
C LEU A 296 13.58 16.74 5.45
N THR A 297 14.85 17.09 5.57
CA THR A 297 15.89 16.58 4.67
C THR A 297 16.30 15.14 5.04
N ALA A 298 16.90 14.44 4.09
CA ALA A 298 17.47 13.12 4.36
C ALA A 298 18.47 13.11 5.53
N LYS A 299 19.27 14.18 5.68
CA LYS A 299 20.26 14.29 6.76
C LYS A 299 19.59 14.44 8.15
N GLU A 300 18.55 15.24 8.23
CA GLU A 300 17.78 15.40 9.48
C GLU A 300 17.09 14.08 9.87
N ILE A 301 16.45 13.39 8.92
CA ILE A 301 15.83 12.09 9.16
C ILE A 301 16.87 11.05 9.57
N HIS A 302 18.04 11.04 8.93
CA HIS A 302 19.16 10.16 9.30
C HIS A 302 19.60 10.39 10.74
N ALA A 303 19.77 11.66 11.15
CA ALA A 303 20.16 12.03 12.51
C ALA A 303 19.09 11.61 13.53
N ILE A 304 17.81 11.82 13.24
CA ILE A 304 16.69 11.30 14.05
C ILE A 304 16.81 9.78 14.20
N GLY A 305 17.03 9.07 13.10
CA GLY A 305 17.20 7.62 13.10
C GLY A 305 18.34 7.14 13.99
N LEU A 306 19.51 7.77 13.91
CA LEU A 306 20.67 7.45 14.77
C LEU A 306 20.34 7.69 16.26
N GLY A 307 19.64 8.79 16.58
CA GLY A 307 19.18 9.09 17.93
C GLY A 307 18.24 8.04 18.48
N GLU A 308 17.23 7.62 17.68
CA GLU A 308 16.27 6.60 18.05
C GLU A 308 16.91 5.21 18.22
N VAL A 309 17.81 4.81 17.32
CA VAL A 309 18.56 3.55 17.45
C VAL A 309 19.35 3.54 18.76
N LYS A 310 20.02 4.64 19.12
CA LYS A 310 20.75 4.76 20.38
C LYS A 310 19.82 4.65 21.60
N ARG A 311 18.70 5.35 21.58
CA ARG A 311 17.69 5.32 22.67
C ARG A 311 17.14 3.91 22.87
N ILE A 312 16.66 3.29 21.78
CA ILE A 312 16.03 1.97 21.85
C ILE A 312 17.04 0.90 22.27
N ARG A 313 18.30 0.99 21.79
CA ARG A 313 19.36 0.05 22.21
C ARG A 313 19.60 0.11 23.73
N ALA A 314 19.59 1.30 24.32
CA ALA A 314 19.71 1.47 25.77
C ALA A 314 18.54 0.82 26.53
N GLU A 315 17.30 0.96 26.02
CA GLU A 315 16.14 0.28 26.60
C GLU A 315 16.23 -1.26 26.43
N MET A 316 16.68 -1.76 25.27
CA MET A 316 16.89 -3.18 25.04
C MET A 316 17.91 -3.79 26.03
N GLU A 317 19.00 -3.08 26.32
CA GLU A 317 19.99 -3.52 27.33
C GLU A 317 19.35 -3.61 28.73
N LYS A 318 18.53 -2.65 29.12
CA LYS A 318 17.79 -2.65 30.37
C LYS A 318 16.82 -3.83 30.47
N ILE A 319 16.01 -4.06 29.43
CA ILE A 319 15.06 -5.18 29.40
C ILE A 319 15.77 -6.52 29.36
N LYS A 320 16.90 -6.66 28.62
CA LYS A 320 17.76 -7.85 28.68
C LYS A 320 18.19 -8.16 30.12
N GLY A 321 18.60 -7.13 30.87
CA GLY A 321 18.95 -7.30 32.29
C GLY A 321 17.82 -7.89 33.15
N GLN A 322 16.57 -7.49 32.88
CA GLN A 322 15.39 -8.00 33.57
C GLN A 322 15.12 -9.49 33.29
N THR A 323 15.56 -10.01 32.14
CA THR A 323 15.44 -11.46 31.82
C THR A 323 16.43 -12.32 32.61
N GLY A 324 17.40 -11.72 33.33
CA GLY A 324 18.48 -12.42 34.02
C GLY A 324 19.62 -12.87 33.09
N PHE A 325 19.57 -12.60 31.79
CA PHE A 325 20.62 -12.99 30.85
C PHE A 325 21.91 -12.20 31.07
N LYS A 326 23.06 -12.90 31.20
CA LYS A 326 24.34 -12.29 31.60
C LYS A 326 25.27 -11.95 30.42
N GLY A 327 24.96 -12.37 29.22
CA GLY A 327 25.76 -12.08 28.03
C GLY A 327 25.56 -10.70 27.43
N SER A 328 26.30 -10.40 26.38
CA SER A 328 26.13 -9.20 25.54
C SER A 328 24.75 -9.18 24.86
N LEU A 329 24.37 -8.05 24.27
CA LEU A 329 23.13 -7.93 23.50
C LEU A 329 23.16 -8.86 22.26
N ASP A 330 24.31 -9.00 21.62
CA ASP A 330 24.47 -9.88 20.45
C ASP A 330 24.30 -11.35 20.82
N GLU A 331 24.85 -11.77 21.98
CA GLU A 331 24.61 -13.11 22.51
C GLU A 331 23.15 -13.32 22.91
N PHE A 332 22.47 -12.27 23.40
CA PHE A 332 21.04 -12.32 23.68
C PHE A 332 20.21 -12.46 22.40
N PHE A 333 20.53 -11.70 21.35
CA PHE A 333 19.91 -11.90 20.04
C PHE A 333 20.07 -13.33 19.52
N LYS A 334 21.30 -13.90 19.66
CA LYS A 334 21.55 -15.29 19.28
C LYS A 334 20.71 -16.27 20.12
N TYR A 335 20.67 -16.06 21.44
CA TYR A 335 19.86 -16.88 22.35
C TYR A 335 18.38 -16.85 21.98
N LEU A 336 17.81 -15.67 21.71
CA LEU A 336 16.42 -15.53 21.30
C LEU A 336 16.11 -16.25 19.98
N ARG A 337 17.03 -16.22 19.01
CA ARG A 337 16.86 -16.87 17.70
C ARG A 337 17.00 -18.40 17.76
N THR A 338 17.77 -18.94 18.70
CA THR A 338 18.13 -20.37 18.68
C THR A 338 17.41 -21.20 19.74
N ASN A 339 16.88 -20.59 20.80
CA ASN A 339 16.22 -21.34 21.86
C ASN A 339 14.79 -21.72 21.48
N GLN A 340 14.55 -23.02 21.36
CA GLN A 340 13.29 -23.60 20.89
C GLN A 340 12.07 -23.27 21.76
N ARG A 341 12.24 -22.87 23.02
CA ARG A 341 11.14 -22.47 23.91
C ARG A 341 10.32 -21.30 23.35
N PHE A 342 10.95 -20.47 22.53
CA PHE A 342 10.34 -19.28 21.94
C PHE A 342 9.52 -19.56 20.68
N TYR A 343 9.46 -20.79 20.21
CA TYR A 343 8.83 -21.13 18.95
C TYR A 343 7.71 -22.14 19.11
N TYR A 344 6.67 -22.01 18.33
CA TYR A 344 5.66 -23.05 18.19
C TYR A 344 6.15 -24.12 17.21
N GLN A 345 5.69 -25.35 17.44
CA GLN A 345 6.00 -26.48 16.55
C GLN A 345 4.91 -26.72 15.50
N LYS A 346 3.72 -26.16 15.70
CA LYS A 346 2.56 -26.29 14.79
C LYS A 346 2.02 -24.92 14.41
N GLY A 347 1.70 -24.73 13.12
CA GLY A 347 1.09 -23.49 12.63
C GLY A 347 -0.28 -23.22 13.27
N THR A 348 -1.03 -24.25 13.63
CA THR A 348 -2.31 -24.12 14.37
C THR A 348 -2.12 -23.46 15.73
N ASP A 349 -1.03 -23.77 16.44
CA ASP A 349 -0.77 -23.22 17.77
C ASP A 349 -0.32 -21.75 17.67
N LEU A 350 0.47 -21.41 16.64
CA LEU A 350 0.81 -20.02 16.35
C LEU A 350 -0.46 -19.18 16.07
N LEU A 351 -1.39 -19.69 15.26
CA LEU A 351 -2.66 -19.02 14.98
C LEU A 351 -3.55 -18.92 16.22
N ALA A 352 -3.58 -19.94 17.07
CA ALA A 352 -4.29 -19.91 18.35
C ALA A 352 -3.71 -18.83 19.28
N GLY A 353 -2.39 -18.72 19.36
CA GLY A 353 -1.72 -17.67 20.13
C GLY A 353 -2.07 -16.26 19.65
N TYR A 354 -2.11 -16.01 18.35
CA TYR A 354 -2.55 -14.71 17.82
C TYR A 354 -4.02 -14.40 18.15
N ARG A 355 -4.92 -15.41 18.07
CA ARG A 355 -6.33 -15.26 18.45
C ARG A 355 -6.50 -14.96 19.93
N ASP A 356 -5.72 -15.59 20.80
CA ASP A 356 -5.71 -15.34 22.24
C ASP A 356 -5.30 -13.88 22.53
N ILE A 357 -4.17 -13.44 21.97
CA ILE A 357 -3.69 -12.05 22.15
C ILE A 357 -4.75 -11.05 21.67
N SER A 358 -5.32 -11.27 20.48
CA SER A 358 -6.37 -10.41 19.95
C SER A 358 -7.59 -10.36 20.87
N LYS A 359 -8.00 -11.50 21.43
CA LYS A 359 -9.17 -11.54 22.31
C LYS A 359 -8.91 -10.92 23.67
N ARG A 360 -7.68 -10.97 24.16
CA ARG A 360 -7.27 -10.22 25.37
C ARG A 360 -7.21 -8.71 25.13
N ALA A 361 -6.88 -8.28 23.91
CA ALA A 361 -6.84 -6.87 23.54
C ALA A 361 -8.23 -6.22 23.45
N ASP A 362 -9.24 -6.94 22.97
CA ASP A 362 -10.60 -6.40 22.74
C ASP A 362 -11.19 -5.64 23.96
N PRO A 363 -11.21 -6.19 25.20
CA PRO A 363 -11.81 -5.49 26.35
C PRO A 363 -11.00 -4.29 26.82
N GLU A 364 -9.71 -4.21 26.48
CA GLU A 364 -8.85 -3.09 26.87
C GLU A 364 -9.06 -1.84 26.02
N LEU A 365 -9.65 -2.00 24.82
CA LEU A 365 -9.87 -0.87 23.90
C LEU A 365 -10.73 0.24 24.50
N ILE A 366 -11.74 -0.10 25.30
CA ILE A 366 -12.64 0.90 25.90
C ILE A 366 -11.92 1.84 26.86
N LYS A 367 -10.74 1.44 27.37
CA LYS A 367 -9.92 2.30 28.24
C LYS A 367 -9.19 3.39 27.46
N LEU A 368 -8.93 3.16 26.17
CA LEU A 368 -8.12 4.01 25.31
C LEU A 368 -8.90 4.72 24.19
N PHE A 369 -10.11 4.27 23.88
CA PHE A 369 -10.91 4.78 22.75
C PHE A 369 -12.35 5.05 23.18
N GLY A 370 -12.88 6.21 22.77
CA GLY A 370 -14.31 6.53 22.91
C GLY A 370 -15.14 5.91 21.79
N THR A 371 -14.53 5.77 20.60
CA THR A 371 -15.18 5.21 19.40
C THR A 371 -14.49 3.92 18.98
N LEU A 372 -15.27 2.84 18.83
CA LEU A 372 -14.80 1.54 18.37
C LEU A 372 -15.43 1.17 17.02
N PRO A 373 -14.73 0.47 16.13
CA PRO A 373 -15.27 0.05 14.85
C PRO A 373 -16.34 -1.03 15.03
N ARG A 374 -17.40 -0.99 14.20
CA ARG A 374 -18.43 -2.03 14.13
C ARG A 374 -17.99 -3.23 13.28
N GLN A 375 -17.05 -3.00 12.34
CA GLN A 375 -16.55 -4.03 11.46
C GLN A 375 -15.72 -5.06 12.23
N PRO A 376 -16.08 -6.36 12.18
CA PRO A 376 -15.29 -7.42 12.82
C PRO A 376 -14.02 -7.74 12.03
N TYR A 377 -13.09 -8.43 12.70
CA TYR A 377 -11.91 -9.01 12.05
C TYR A 377 -11.67 -10.45 12.49
N GLY A 378 -10.82 -11.14 11.74
CA GLY A 378 -10.40 -12.49 12.05
C GLY A 378 -8.93 -12.71 11.76
N ILE A 379 -8.40 -13.87 12.21
CA ILE A 379 -7.01 -14.28 11.98
C ILE A 379 -6.99 -15.49 11.10
N ARG A 380 -6.20 -15.44 10.01
CA ARG A 380 -6.04 -16.51 9.02
C ARG A 380 -4.57 -16.77 8.72
N PRO A 381 -4.22 -17.99 8.29
CA PRO A 381 -2.88 -18.21 7.75
C PRO A 381 -2.73 -17.48 6.41
N VAL A 382 -1.53 -17.01 6.13
CA VAL A 382 -1.16 -16.57 4.78
C VAL A 382 -1.40 -17.72 3.81
N PRO A 383 -2.01 -17.49 2.63
CA PRO A 383 -2.24 -18.54 1.65
C PRO A 383 -0.93 -19.25 1.24
N ALA A 384 -0.95 -20.58 1.18
CA ALA A 384 0.23 -21.42 0.95
C ALA A 384 1.00 -21.07 -0.34
N TYR A 385 0.33 -20.56 -1.38
CA TYR A 385 0.98 -20.22 -2.65
C TYR A 385 1.86 -18.97 -2.58
N ILE A 386 1.72 -18.11 -1.52
CA ILE A 386 2.53 -16.89 -1.31
C ILE A 386 3.32 -16.91 -0.01
N GLU A 387 3.10 -17.83 0.92
CA GLU A 387 3.68 -17.83 2.25
C GLU A 387 5.22 -17.73 2.28
N ARG A 388 5.90 -18.30 1.26
CA ARG A 388 7.36 -18.24 1.13
C ARG A 388 7.90 -16.87 0.73
N SER A 389 7.08 -16.02 0.13
CA SER A 389 7.47 -14.73 -0.42
C SER A 389 6.87 -13.53 0.32
N VAL A 390 6.11 -13.77 1.39
CA VAL A 390 5.44 -12.75 2.21
C VAL A 390 6.14 -12.64 3.56
N THR A 391 6.12 -11.45 4.14
CA THR A 391 6.64 -11.13 5.47
C THR A 391 5.92 -11.90 6.58
N THR A 392 6.25 -11.63 7.83
CA THR A 392 5.70 -12.31 9.02
C THR A 392 4.17 -12.26 9.08
N ALA A 393 3.58 -11.13 8.70
CA ALA A 393 2.14 -10.93 8.68
C ALA A 393 1.75 -9.73 7.81
N TYR A 394 0.45 -9.56 7.59
CA TYR A 394 -0.15 -8.34 7.05
C TYR A 394 -1.64 -8.27 7.40
N TYR A 395 -2.16 -7.05 7.52
CA TYR A 395 -3.60 -6.83 7.64
C TYR A 395 -4.24 -6.55 6.28
N GLN A 396 -5.35 -7.23 6.00
CA GLN A 396 -6.20 -6.96 4.85
C GLN A 396 -7.49 -6.29 5.32
N PRO A 397 -7.75 -5.04 4.91
CA PRO A 397 -8.97 -4.34 5.29
C PRO A 397 -10.22 -5.06 4.82
N GLY A 398 -11.25 -5.00 5.65
CA GLY A 398 -12.60 -5.37 5.28
C GLY A 398 -13.24 -4.35 4.33
N SER A 399 -14.52 -4.54 4.09
CA SER A 399 -15.37 -3.59 3.39
C SER A 399 -16.80 -3.78 3.88
N THR A 400 -17.35 -2.78 4.53
CA THR A 400 -18.74 -2.81 5.00
C THR A 400 -19.71 -2.90 3.82
N ALA A 401 -19.43 -2.18 2.73
CA ALA A 401 -20.22 -2.22 1.51
C ALA A 401 -20.28 -3.61 0.85
N ALA A 402 -19.16 -4.37 0.93
CA ALA A 402 -19.06 -5.72 0.38
C ALA A 402 -19.41 -6.82 1.41
N ALA A 403 -19.88 -6.48 2.62
CA ALA A 403 -20.13 -7.40 3.75
C ALA A 403 -18.93 -8.33 4.02
N ARG A 404 -17.70 -7.78 3.96
CA ARG A 404 -16.46 -8.51 4.13
C ARG A 404 -15.72 -8.02 5.39
N PRO A 405 -15.39 -8.91 6.36
CA PRO A 405 -14.61 -8.55 7.54
C PRO A 405 -13.15 -8.27 7.19
N GLY A 406 -12.43 -7.62 8.09
CA GLY A 406 -10.99 -7.50 8.03
C GLY A 406 -10.28 -8.81 8.40
N PHE A 407 -9.04 -9.01 7.90
CA PHE A 407 -8.25 -10.17 8.27
C PHE A 407 -6.80 -9.82 8.56
N PHE A 408 -6.35 -10.23 9.72
CA PHE A 408 -4.94 -10.36 10.04
C PHE A 408 -4.44 -11.69 9.47
N TYR A 409 -3.56 -11.66 8.48
CA TYR A 409 -2.94 -12.83 7.89
C TYR A 409 -1.59 -13.08 8.55
N ALA A 410 -1.46 -14.18 9.31
CA ALA A 410 -0.23 -14.61 9.94
C ALA A 410 0.48 -15.69 9.11
N ASN A 411 1.77 -15.53 8.87
CA ASN A 411 2.56 -16.45 8.07
C ASN A 411 2.98 -17.66 8.90
N THR A 412 2.44 -18.84 8.57
CA THR A 412 2.72 -20.10 9.22
C THR A 412 3.86 -20.90 8.57
N TYR A 413 4.43 -20.40 7.49
CA TYR A 413 5.62 -20.98 6.86
C TYR A 413 6.85 -20.70 7.71
N ASN A 414 7.70 -21.74 7.92
CA ASN A 414 8.94 -21.66 8.68
C ASN A 414 8.75 -21.09 10.10
N LEU A 415 8.17 -21.87 10.99
CA LEU A 415 7.90 -21.48 12.39
C LEU A 415 9.15 -21.11 13.18
N ALA A 416 10.34 -21.58 12.77
CA ALA A 416 11.62 -21.27 13.42
C ALA A 416 12.03 -19.78 13.33
N VAL A 417 11.31 -18.99 12.50
CA VAL A 417 11.52 -17.54 12.40
C VAL A 417 10.28 -16.74 12.85
N ARG A 418 9.38 -17.36 13.63
CA ARG A 418 8.13 -16.77 14.15
C ARG A 418 8.11 -16.90 15.68
N PRO A 419 8.93 -16.09 16.40
CA PRO A 419 9.06 -16.23 17.84
C PRO A 419 7.83 -15.71 18.60
N LYS A 420 7.50 -16.36 19.70
CA LYS A 420 6.40 -16.01 20.59
C LYS A 420 6.54 -14.61 21.18
N TRP A 421 7.75 -14.18 21.47
CA TRP A 421 8.04 -12.90 22.10
C TRP A 421 7.80 -11.67 21.18
N GLU A 422 7.62 -11.88 19.87
CA GLU A 422 7.21 -10.82 18.94
C GLU A 422 5.67 -10.72 18.77
N MET A 423 4.90 -11.69 19.25
CA MET A 423 3.51 -11.86 18.87
C MET A 423 2.59 -10.76 19.42
N GLU A 424 2.81 -10.29 20.66
CA GLU A 424 1.99 -9.21 21.24
C GLU A 424 2.15 -7.94 20.41
N ALA A 425 3.37 -7.48 20.16
CA ALA A 425 3.62 -6.29 19.35
C ALA A 425 3.02 -6.38 17.93
N LEU A 426 3.23 -7.52 17.27
CA LEU A 426 2.69 -7.74 15.91
C LEU A 426 1.15 -7.76 15.90
N THR A 427 0.52 -8.35 16.89
CA THR A 427 -0.94 -8.37 17.00
C THR A 427 -1.50 -6.97 17.20
N LEU A 428 -0.88 -6.17 18.08
CA LEU A 428 -1.30 -4.80 18.32
C LEU A 428 -1.08 -3.90 17.09
N HIS A 429 -0.10 -4.21 16.24
CA HIS A 429 0.14 -3.53 14.97
C HIS A 429 -0.92 -3.86 13.91
N GLU A 430 -1.14 -5.17 13.66
CA GLU A 430 -1.97 -5.63 12.53
C GLU A 430 -3.47 -5.65 12.88
N ALA A 431 -3.82 -5.98 14.13
CA ALA A 431 -5.20 -6.08 14.60
C ALA A 431 -5.62 -4.80 15.36
N VAL A 432 -5.89 -4.92 16.65
CA VAL A 432 -6.33 -3.80 17.49
C VAL A 432 -5.30 -3.52 18.58
N PRO A 433 -5.00 -2.23 18.83
CA PRO A 433 -5.60 -1.02 18.28
C PRO A 433 -4.96 -0.50 16.97
N GLY A 434 -4.15 -1.31 16.27
CA GLY A 434 -3.40 -0.92 15.07
C GLY A 434 -4.25 -0.81 13.80
N HIS A 435 -3.78 -1.49 12.74
CA HIS A 435 -4.36 -1.35 11.39
C HIS A 435 -5.85 -1.65 11.33
N HIS A 436 -6.34 -2.71 11.98
CA HIS A 436 -7.76 -3.01 11.92
C HIS A 436 -8.60 -1.88 12.48
N LEU A 437 -8.32 -1.41 13.70
CA LEU A 437 -9.10 -0.35 14.33
C LEU A 437 -9.08 0.92 13.48
N GLN A 438 -7.91 1.38 13.04
CA GLN A 438 -7.76 2.62 12.29
C GLN A 438 -8.46 2.56 10.93
N LEU A 439 -8.27 1.47 10.17
CA LEU A 439 -8.81 1.36 8.80
C LEU A 439 -10.33 1.05 8.81
N ALA A 440 -10.82 0.30 9.80
CA ALA A 440 -12.25 0.05 9.96
C ALA A 440 -13.00 1.33 10.35
N LEU A 441 -12.48 2.11 11.30
CA LEU A 441 -13.05 3.42 11.64
C LEU A 441 -13.07 4.35 10.42
N ALA A 442 -11.97 4.40 9.63
CA ALA A 442 -11.92 5.21 8.42
C ALA A 442 -12.97 4.78 7.36
N ASP A 443 -13.22 3.47 7.19
CA ASP A 443 -14.28 2.95 6.29
C ASP A 443 -15.69 3.32 6.77
N GLU A 444 -15.88 3.43 8.09
CA GLU A 444 -17.17 3.78 8.71
C GLU A 444 -17.46 5.28 8.75
N LEU A 445 -16.47 6.15 8.47
CA LEU A 445 -16.69 7.60 8.44
C LEU A 445 -17.72 7.97 7.36
N THR A 446 -18.72 8.77 7.76
CA THR A 446 -19.74 9.32 6.88
C THR A 446 -19.41 10.75 6.48
N GLY A 447 -19.95 11.21 5.33
CA GLY A 447 -19.77 12.59 4.87
C GLY A 447 -18.40 12.92 4.26
N LEU A 448 -17.44 11.99 4.27
CA LEU A 448 -16.16 12.21 3.60
C LEU A 448 -16.26 11.97 2.09
N PRO A 449 -15.65 12.83 1.26
CA PRO A 449 -15.47 12.56 -0.17
C PRO A 449 -14.75 11.22 -0.39
N LYS A 450 -15.10 10.51 -1.48
CA LYS A 450 -14.52 9.19 -1.78
C LYS A 450 -12.99 9.19 -1.82
N PHE A 451 -12.36 10.23 -2.37
CA PHE A 451 -10.91 10.32 -2.40
C PHE A 451 -10.28 10.28 -1.01
N ARG A 452 -10.94 10.80 0.04
CA ARG A 452 -10.47 10.76 1.42
C ARG A 452 -10.56 9.38 2.04
N LYS A 453 -11.69 8.67 1.84
CA LYS A 453 -11.88 7.31 2.37
C LYS A 453 -10.80 6.34 1.88
N PHE A 454 -10.36 6.50 0.63
CA PHE A 454 -9.38 5.60 0.00
C PHE A 454 -7.97 6.18 -0.08
N ASN A 455 -7.76 7.39 0.45
CA ASN A 455 -6.43 7.98 0.53
C ASN A 455 -5.62 7.28 1.64
N ARG A 456 -4.44 6.78 1.29
CA ARG A 456 -3.53 6.17 2.24
C ARG A 456 -2.32 7.07 2.42
N ILE A 457 -2.32 7.85 3.49
CA ILE A 457 -1.14 8.60 3.93
C ILE A 457 -0.26 7.63 4.73
N THR A 458 0.80 7.14 4.11
CA THR A 458 1.65 6.09 4.68
C THR A 458 2.17 6.45 6.08
N ALA A 459 2.61 7.70 6.28
CA ALA A 459 3.08 8.16 7.59
C ALA A 459 1.99 8.13 8.67
N PHE A 460 0.72 8.37 8.31
CA PHE A 460 -0.38 8.26 9.25
C PHE A 460 -0.71 6.79 9.57
N VAL A 461 -0.92 5.97 8.52
CA VAL A 461 -1.38 4.58 8.68
C VAL A 461 -0.34 3.72 9.40
N GLU A 462 0.91 3.80 8.96
CA GLU A 462 2.02 3.03 9.54
C GLU A 462 2.50 3.63 10.86
N GLY A 463 2.49 4.96 10.97
CA GLY A 463 2.81 5.66 12.20
C GLY A 463 1.83 5.35 13.32
N TRP A 464 0.53 5.29 13.00
CA TRP A 464 -0.51 4.85 13.93
C TRP A 464 -0.27 3.42 14.40
N ALA A 465 -0.05 2.47 13.46
CA ALA A 465 0.15 1.07 13.82
C ALA A 465 1.41 0.87 14.70
N LEU A 466 2.49 1.60 14.45
CA LEU A 466 3.69 1.56 15.28
C LEU A 466 3.45 2.24 16.65
N TYR A 467 2.69 3.32 16.69
CA TYR A 467 2.25 3.93 17.95
C TYR A 467 1.37 2.96 18.76
N ALA A 468 0.46 2.25 18.09
CA ALA A 468 -0.41 1.24 18.70
C ALA A 468 0.36 0.11 19.39
N GLU A 469 1.53 -0.30 18.86
CA GLU A 469 2.42 -1.24 19.55
C GLU A 469 2.83 -0.71 20.95
N SER A 470 3.08 0.58 21.08
CA SER A 470 3.45 1.19 22.37
C SER A 470 2.31 1.26 23.39
N LEU A 471 1.05 1.27 22.93
CA LEU A 471 -0.13 1.25 23.81
C LEU A 471 -0.31 -0.08 24.55
N GLY A 472 0.41 -1.13 24.14
CA GLY A 472 0.36 -2.43 24.79
C GLY A 472 0.68 -2.37 26.30
N GLU A 473 1.53 -1.47 26.76
CA GLU A 473 1.80 -1.28 28.20
C GLU A 473 0.53 -0.83 28.94
N GLU A 474 -0.20 0.14 28.39
CA GLU A 474 -1.44 0.68 28.96
C GLU A 474 -2.60 -0.34 28.89
N MET A 475 -2.53 -1.29 27.94
CA MET A 475 -3.45 -2.40 27.79
C MET A 475 -3.07 -3.64 28.63
N GLY A 476 -2.01 -3.56 29.45
CA GLY A 476 -1.56 -4.67 30.29
C GLY A 476 -0.80 -5.78 29.57
N PHE A 477 -0.33 -5.53 28.35
CA PHE A 477 0.61 -6.39 27.61
C PHE A 477 2.06 -6.17 28.04
N TYR A 478 2.99 -6.94 27.50
CA TYR A 478 4.43 -6.84 27.75
C TYR A 478 4.84 -7.09 29.21
N GLN A 479 4.06 -7.87 29.96
CA GLN A 479 4.38 -8.26 31.34
C GLN A 479 5.60 -9.19 31.41
N ASP A 480 5.80 -10.01 30.38
CA ASP A 480 7.03 -10.80 30.20
C ASP A 480 8.12 -9.90 29.58
N PRO A 481 9.32 -9.77 30.20
CA PRO A 481 10.43 -9.02 29.62
C PRO A 481 10.79 -9.44 28.20
N TYR A 482 10.58 -10.71 27.82
CA TYR A 482 10.80 -11.17 26.45
C TYR A 482 9.79 -10.56 25.49
N SER A 483 8.53 -10.43 25.87
CA SER A 483 7.51 -9.76 25.05
C SER A 483 7.79 -8.25 24.93
N LYS A 484 8.21 -7.59 26.01
CA LYS A 484 8.67 -6.19 25.96
C LYS A 484 9.87 -6.02 25.02
N PHE A 485 10.83 -6.95 25.08
CA PHE A 485 11.94 -6.97 24.13
C PHE A 485 11.48 -7.12 22.68
N GLY A 486 10.41 -7.88 22.47
CA GLY A 486 9.75 -8.01 21.16
C GLY A 486 9.22 -6.69 20.62
N GLN A 487 8.53 -5.92 21.45
CA GLN A 487 8.06 -4.57 21.09
C GLN A 487 9.25 -3.67 20.74
N LEU A 488 10.29 -3.64 21.56
CA LEU A 488 11.50 -2.87 21.28
C LEU A 488 12.22 -3.32 20.00
N THR A 489 12.16 -4.62 19.65
CA THR A 489 12.72 -5.14 18.41
C THR A 489 11.96 -4.59 17.19
N TYR A 490 10.62 -4.50 17.26
CA TYR A 490 9.82 -3.89 16.20
C TYR A 490 10.06 -2.38 16.10
N GLU A 491 10.16 -1.68 17.22
CA GLU A 491 10.48 -0.25 17.24
C GLU A 491 11.88 0.02 16.68
N MET A 492 12.89 -0.77 17.10
CA MET A 492 14.28 -0.71 16.60
C MET A 492 14.32 -0.90 15.09
N TRP A 493 13.60 -1.89 14.56
CA TRP A 493 13.53 -2.12 13.13
C TRP A 493 13.10 -0.87 12.36
N ARG A 494 12.06 -0.17 12.85
CA ARG A 494 11.56 1.07 12.23
C ARG A 494 12.52 2.25 12.41
N ALA A 495 13.27 2.32 13.50
CA ALA A 495 14.33 3.31 13.68
C ALA A 495 15.51 3.09 12.72
N ILE A 496 15.95 1.83 12.56
CA ILE A 496 16.99 1.45 11.59
C ILE A 496 16.61 1.87 10.17
N ARG A 497 15.33 1.77 9.78
CA ARG A 497 14.85 2.20 8.46
C ARG A 497 15.17 3.65 8.16
N LEU A 498 15.08 4.55 9.15
CA LEU A 498 15.44 5.97 8.96
C LEU A 498 16.91 6.13 8.57
N VAL A 499 17.79 5.29 9.14
CA VAL A 499 19.22 5.34 8.91
C VAL A 499 19.59 4.72 7.57
N VAL A 500 19.10 3.50 7.28
CA VAL A 500 19.54 2.75 6.10
C VAL A 500 18.92 3.28 4.81
N ASP A 501 17.64 3.70 4.82
CA ASP A 501 16.99 4.28 3.62
C ASP A 501 17.69 5.59 3.20
N THR A 502 17.88 6.51 4.15
CA THR A 502 18.61 7.77 3.88
C THR A 502 20.08 7.54 3.58
N GLY A 503 20.71 6.55 4.23
CA GLY A 503 22.07 6.12 3.98
C GLY A 503 22.27 5.72 2.51
N MET A 504 21.43 4.81 2.01
CA MET A 504 21.53 4.31 0.64
C MET A 504 21.14 5.33 -0.41
N HIS A 505 20.05 6.09 -0.17
CA HIS A 505 19.46 6.94 -1.21
C HIS A 505 20.00 8.37 -1.24
N ALA A 506 20.69 8.84 -0.19
CA ALA A 506 21.20 10.20 -0.11
C ALA A 506 22.68 10.31 0.32
N LEU A 507 23.17 9.37 1.13
CA LEU A 507 24.49 9.46 1.76
C LEU A 507 25.53 8.51 1.15
N GLY A 508 25.17 7.79 0.08
CA GLY A 508 26.11 6.94 -0.68
C GLY A 508 26.46 5.61 -0.01
N TRP A 509 25.63 5.12 0.92
CA TRP A 509 25.85 3.81 1.52
C TRP A 509 25.66 2.70 0.48
N SER A 510 26.56 1.72 0.53
CA SER A 510 26.39 0.48 -0.21
C SER A 510 25.28 -0.38 0.42
N ARG A 511 24.76 -1.32 -0.36
CA ARG A 511 23.83 -2.35 0.13
C ARG A 511 24.42 -3.11 1.33
N GLN A 512 25.71 -3.46 1.28
CA GLN A 512 26.38 -4.20 2.36
C GLN A 512 26.45 -3.36 3.65
N GLN A 513 26.80 -2.07 3.56
CA GLN A 513 26.79 -1.17 4.72
C GLN A 513 25.42 -1.10 5.39
N ALA A 514 24.32 -1.06 4.61
CA ALA A 514 22.97 -1.09 5.13
C ALA A 514 22.64 -2.42 5.83
N ILE A 515 23.05 -3.55 5.24
CA ILE A 515 22.89 -4.89 5.83
C ILE A 515 23.69 -4.99 7.14
N ASP A 516 24.94 -4.56 7.17
CA ASP A 516 25.82 -4.64 8.33
C ASP A 516 25.31 -3.77 9.47
N TYR A 517 24.86 -2.55 9.17
CA TYR A 517 24.24 -1.68 10.16
C TYR A 517 22.97 -2.30 10.75
N PHE A 518 22.16 -2.93 9.93
CA PHE A 518 20.96 -3.62 10.37
C PHE A 518 21.29 -4.81 11.27
N LYS A 519 22.26 -5.63 10.88
CA LYS A 519 22.74 -6.80 11.66
C LYS A 519 23.27 -6.41 13.03
N ALA A 520 23.99 -5.28 13.11
CA ALA A 520 24.58 -4.78 14.36
C ALA A 520 23.53 -4.26 15.37
N ASN A 521 22.30 -3.95 14.92
CA ASN A 521 21.30 -3.28 15.77
C ASN A 521 19.99 -4.06 15.93
N ALA A 522 19.76 -5.15 15.18
CA ALA A 522 18.53 -5.92 15.26
C ALA A 522 18.77 -7.43 15.37
N GLY A 523 17.96 -8.08 16.20
CA GLY A 523 17.99 -9.54 16.41
C GLY A 523 17.36 -10.37 15.26
N LYS A 524 17.23 -9.81 14.05
CA LYS A 524 16.61 -10.47 12.90
C LYS A 524 17.56 -11.44 12.17
N THR A 525 16.98 -12.36 11.41
CA THR A 525 17.78 -13.28 10.58
C THR A 525 18.42 -12.52 9.43
N GLU A 526 19.57 -12.97 8.94
CA GLU A 526 20.25 -12.35 7.80
C GLU A 526 19.37 -12.34 6.54
N HIS A 527 18.60 -13.40 6.34
CA HIS A 527 17.66 -13.49 5.23
C HIS A 527 16.59 -12.37 5.29
N ASP A 528 15.97 -12.17 6.47
CA ASP A 528 14.96 -11.10 6.64
C ASP A 528 15.57 -9.71 6.41
N ILE A 529 16.80 -9.48 6.90
CA ILE A 529 17.53 -8.23 6.71
C ILE A 529 17.78 -7.96 5.22
N ILE A 530 18.25 -8.97 4.48
CA ILE A 530 18.49 -8.87 3.03
C ILE A 530 17.20 -8.53 2.28
N VAL A 531 16.11 -9.22 2.56
CA VAL A 531 14.81 -8.98 1.93
C VAL A 531 14.32 -7.55 2.20
N GLU A 532 14.48 -7.08 3.43
CA GLU A 532 14.08 -5.72 3.82
C GLU A 532 14.96 -4.65 3.19
N VAL A 533 16.27 -4.79 3.18
CA VAL A 533 17.18 -3.84 2.52
C VAL A 533 16.89 -3.78 1.02
N ASP A 534 16.68 -4.91 0.36
CA ASP A 534 16.31 -4.97 -1.06
C ASP A 534 14.94 -4.30 -1.32
N ARG A 535 14.00 -4.40 -0.38
CA ARG A 535 12.72 -3.67 -0.44
C ARG A 535 12.93 -2.16 -0.36
N TYR A 536 13.77 -1.67 0.56
CA TYR A 536 14.02 -0.23 0.70
C TYR A 536 14.68 0.33 -0.56
N ILE A 537 15.57 -0.43 -1.20
CA ILE A 537 16.22 -0.03 -2.45
C ILE A 537 15.22 0.28 -3.56
N VAL A 538 14.15 -0.52 -3.71
CA VAL A 538 13.16 -0.33 -4.78
C VAL A 538 11.99 0.56 -4.40
N TRP A 539 11.81 0.85 -3.10
CA TRP A 539 10.79 1.77 -2.58
C TRP A 539 11.39 2.93 -1.77
N PRO A 540 12.20 3.80 -2.41
CA PRO A 540 12.87 4.89 -1.72
C PRO A 540 11.91 5.75 -0.89
N GLY A 541 12.25 5.99 0.36
CA GLY A 541 11.50 6.84 1.29
C GLY A 541 10.28 6.19 1.94
N GLN A 542 9.78 5.05 1.44
CA GLN A 542 8.60 4.39 2.03
C GLN A 542 8.87 3.93 3.47
N ALA A 543 10.05 3.39 3.71
CA ALA A 543 10.47 2.87 5.00
C ALA A 543 10.55 3.95 6.09
N LEU A 544 10.70 5.22 5.73
CA LEU A 544 10.79 6.36 6.66
C LEU A 544 9.44 6.67 7.33
N ALA A 545 8.35 6.39 6.65
CA ALA A 545 7.00 6.80 7.05
C ALA A 545 6.59 6.29 8.44
N TYR A 546 6.95 5.05 8.77
CA TYR A 546 6.60 4.36 10.02
C TYR A 546 7.03 5.15 11.26
N LYS A 547 8.33 5.33 11.40
CA LYS A 547 8.91 5.96 12.59
C LYS A 547 8.61 7.46 12.64
N MET A 548 8.60 8.13 11.48
CA MET A 548 8.26 9.55 11.41
C MET A 548 6.80 9.80 11.85
N GLY A 549 5.88 8.94 11.47
CA GLY A 549 4.48 9.03 11.89
C GLY A 549 4.31 8.76 13.39
N GLU A 550 4.92 7.70 13.90
CA GLU A 550 4.90 7.39 15.35
C GLU A 550 5.45 8.52 16.19
N LEU A 551 6.62 9.06 15.83
CA LEU A 551 7.25 10.16 16.57
C LEU A 551 6.35 11.39 16.62
N LYS A 552 5.67 11.74 15.52
CA LYS A 552 4.72 12.86 15.51
C LYS A 552 3.51 12.59 16.41
N ILE A 553 2.93 11.39 16.38
CA ILE A 553 1.78 11.07 17.24
C ILE A 553 2.19 11.11 18.72
N LYS A 554 3.36 10.57 19.09
CA LYS A 554 3.90 10.64 20.46
C LYS A 554 4.18 12.07 20.89
N GLU A 555 4.75 12.90 20.01
CA GLU A 555 4.97 14.32 20.26
C GLU A 555 3.66 15.05 20.55
N LEU A 556 2.64 14.83 19.73
CA LEU A 556 1.32 15.45 19.90
C LEU A 556 0.65 15.00 21.20
N ARG A 557 0.75 13.72 21.54
CA ARG A 557 0.26 13.17 22.80
C ARG A 557 0.93 13.85 24.00
N ALA A 558 2.25 13.89 24.03
CA ALA A 558 3.01 14.52 25.13
C ALA A 558 2.68 16.02 25.27
N ARG A 559 2.47 16.72 24.15
CA ARG A 559 2.03 18.12 24.12
C ARG A 559 0.64 18.28 24.74
N ALA A 560 -0.30 17.40 24.38
CA ALA A 560 -1.67 17.40 24.90
C ALA A 560 -1.70 17.08 26.41
N GLU A 561 -1.01 16.03 26.84
CA GLU A 561 -0.86 15.66 28.25
C GLU A 561 -0.32 16.84 29.10
N LYS A 562 0.77 17.47 28.63
CA LYS A 562 1.38 18.63 29.32
C LYS A 562 0.44 19.84 29.37
N THR A 563 -0.28 20.11 28.29
CA THR A 563 -1.10 21.33 28.18
C THR A 563 -2.42 21.23 28.93
N LEU A 564 -3.06 20.07 28.84
CA LEU A 564 -4.37 19.84 29.46
C LEU A 564 -4.25 19.32 30.91
N ALA A 565 -3.10 18.76 31.28
CA ALA A 565 -2.81 18.22 32.60
C ALA A 565 -3.97 17.36 33.16
N PRO A 566 -4.69 17.69 34.24
CA PRO A 566 -5.73 16.84 34.79
C PRO A 566 -6.98 16.71 33.86
N LYS A 567 -7.13 17.60 32.88
CA LYS A 567 -8.22 17.52 31.88
C LYS A 567 -7.92 16.60 30.71
N PHE A 568 -6.67 16.10 30.59
CA PHE A 568 -6.31 15.21 29.50
C PHE A 568 -7.07 13.89 29.61
N ASP A 569 -7.76 13.53 28.54
CA ASP A 569 -8.42 12.23 28.38
C ASP A 569 -7.86 11.53 27.14
N ILE A 570 -7.22 10.39 27.35
CA ILE A 570 -6.57 9.59 26.30
C ILE A 570 -7.57 9.11 25.25
N ARG A 571 -8.81 8.83 25.65
CA ARG A 571 -9.88 8.38 24.74
C ARG A 571 -10.25 9.48 23.76
N SER A 572 -10.48 10.68 24.27
CA SER A 572 -10.79 11.86 23.46
C SER A 572 -9.62 12.24 22.53
N PHE A 573 -8.37 12.07 23.01
CA PHE A 573 -7.18 12.28 22.19
C PHE A 573 -7.12 11.30 21.01
N HIS A 574 -7.31 10.01 21.23
CA HIS A 574 -7.28 9.01 20.17
C HIS A 574 -8.46 9.20 19.20
N ASP A 575 -9.63 9.53 19.70
CA ASP A 575 -10.79 9.83 18.85
C ASP A 575 -10.50 11.04 17.95
N GLU A 576 -9.83 12.10 18.47
CA GLU A 576 -9.43 13.26 17.65
C GLU A 576 -8.42 12.88 16.56
N ILE A 577 -7.42 12.02 16.84
CA ILE A 577 -6.46 11.52 15.86
C ILE A 577 -7.19 10.79 14.73
N LEU A 578 -8.17 9.94 15.04
CA LEU A 578 -8.76 8.99 14.09
C LEU A 578 -9.99 9.53 13.35
N ARG A 579 -10.70 10.51 13.90
CA ARG A 579 -11.98 11.02 13.36
C ARG A 579 -11.91 11.60 11.94
N HIS A 580 -10.73 11.99 11.50
CA HIS A 580 -10.53 12.59 10.18
C HIS A 580 -10.07 11.59 9.12
N GLY A 581 -9.92 10.28 9.47
CA GLY A 581 -9.25 9.31 8.61
C GLY A 581 -7.76 9.64 8.45
N ALA A 582 -7.12 9.03 7.44
CA ALA A 582 -5.70 9.27 7.21
C ALA A 582 -5.44 10.67 6.62
N ILE A 583 -4.69 11.50 7.36
CA ILE A 583 -4.30 12.87 6.97
C ILE A 583 -2.79 13.08 7.13
N PRO A 584 -2.19 14.05 6.39
CA PRO A 584 -0.77 14.41 6.54
C PRO A 584 -0.44 14.87 7.97
N LEU A 585 0.78 14.58 8.44
CA LEU A 585 1.19 14.83 9.82
C LEU A 585 1.09 16.32 10.21
N GLY A 586 1.35 17.25 9.29
CA GLY A 586 1.19 18.69 9.57
C GLY A 586 -0.28 19.11 9.74
N ILE A 587 -1.20 18.48 9.00
CA ILE A 587 -2.64 18.71 9.17
C ILE A 587 -3.12 18.04 10.46
N LEU A 588 -2.63 16.85 10.78
CA LEU A 588 -2.91 16.19 12.06
C LEU A 588 -2.50 17.07 13.24
N GLU A 589 -1.31 17.69 13.19
CA GLU A 589 -0.84 18.61 14.21
C GLU A 589 -1.80 19.79 14.40
N GLN A 590 -2.24 20.44 13.31
CA GLN A 590 -3.20 21.54 13.36
C GLN A 590 -4.55 21.11 14.01
N GLN A 591 -5.04 19.91 13.68
CA GLN A 591 -6.29 19.41 14.26
C GLN A 591 -6.14 19.16 15.77
N VAL A 592 -5.05 18.52 16.19
CA VAL A 592 -4.79 18.26 17.60
C VAL A 592 -4.58 19.58 18.38
N GLU A 593 -3.87 20.55 17.83
CA GLU A 593 -3.71 21.88 18.46
C GLU A 593 -5.07 22.57 18.64
N SER A 594 -5.90 22.60 17.60
CA SER A 594 -7.25 23.15 17.69
C SER A 594 -8.13 22.37 18.70
N TRP A 595 -7.95 21.06 18.81
CA TRP A 595 -8.64 20.26 19.83
C TRP A 595 -8.15 20.60 21.23
N ILE A 596 -6.85 20.73 21.47
CA ILE A 596 -6.28 21.15 22.76
C ILE A 596 -6.86 22.50 23.18
N GLU A 597 -6.96 23.48 22.27
CA GLU A 597 -7.54 24.79 22.56
C GLU A 597 -9.01 24.70 22.97
N ARG A 598 -9.80 23.81 22.36
CA ARG A 598 -11.20 23.58 22.74
C ARG A 598 -11.37 22.88 24.09
N GLN A 599 -10.37 22.15 24.57
CA GLN A 599 -10.39 21.41 25.85
C GLN A 599 -9.86 22.23 27.04
N ARG A 600 -9.15 23.32 26.78
CA ARG A 600 -8.68 24.25 27.82
C ARG A 600 -9.86 24.94 28.52
#